data_11461c95eef62e324621dbe5b5277331
#
_entry.id   11461c95eef62e324621dbe5b5277331
#
_cell.length_a   1.000
_cell.length_b   1.000
_cell.length_c   1.000
_cell.angle_alpha   90.00
_cell.angle_beta   90.00
_cell.angle_gamma   90.00
#
_symmetry.space_group_name_H-M   'P 1'
#
loop_
_entity.id
_entity.type
_entity.pdbx_description
1 polymer ?
#
loop_
_entity_poly.entity_id
_entity_poly.type
_entity_poly.pdbx_seq_one_letter_code
_entity_poly.pdbx_strand_id
1 'polypeptide(L)'
;GEGLQYSVDPADNEVYLYSQGETAYIRKMYPCFDQPDLKATFQLTVTAPAHWEVISNSPVKSKNAVEGNKNVWEFLPTPRISTYITALIAGPYYHVHNEYVGEKTVPLGIYCRKSLAESLDPEDIFLVTKQGFSYFEKVFGLAYPFEKYDQIAVVDFNWGAMENSGAVTFLENLLVFRSKVTERMYDARANTILHEMAHMWFGNMVTMQWWDDLWLNESFAEWSSHLASAEGTRLVTAWTGFNSERKNWAYRQDQLSSTHP
;
A
#
# COMPACT_ATOMS: atom_id res chain seq x y z
N GLY A 1 -11.79 1.38 8.71
CA GLY A 1 -11.18 2.32 9.61
C GLY A 1 -10.89 3.64 8.98
N GLU A 2 -10.76 4.67 9.80
CA GLU A 2 -10.54 6.05 9.39
C GLU A 2 -9.56 6.70 10.37
N GLY A 3 -8.54 7.40 9.86
CA GLY A 3 -7.47 7.95 10.67
C GLY A 3 -6.56 6.86 11.25
N LEU A 4 -6.07 7.03 12.47
CA LEU A 4 -5.21 6.04 13.12
C LEU A 4 -6.04 4.89 13.72
N GLN A 5 -5.79 3.68 13.27
CA GLN A 5 -6.47 2.46 13.70
C GLN A 5 -5.61 1.67 14.68
N TYR A 6 -6.28 0.92 15.54
CA TYR A 6 -5.68 0.10 16.59
C TYR A 6 -6.34 -1.29 16.58
N SER A 7 -5.50 -2.31 16.62
CA SER A 7 -5.97 -3.71 16.71
C SER A 7 -5.06 -4.51 17.64
N VAL A 8 -5.64 -5.51 18.31
CA VAL A 8 -4.90 -6.46 19.17
C VAL A 8 -4.94 -7.83 18.50
N ASP A 9 -3.79 -8.44 18.28
CA ASP A 9 -3.71 -9.82 17.79
C ASP A 9 -4.09 -10.79 18.93
N PRO A 10 -5.18 -11.57 18.78
CA PRO A 10 -5.59 -12.52 19.83
C PRO A 10 -4.61 -13.68 20.02
N ALA A 11 -3.66 -13.89 19.10
CA ALA A 11 -2.67 -14.96 19.20
C ALA A 11 -1.55 -14.68 20.21
N ASP A 12 -1.15 -13.42 20.34
CA ASP A 12 -0.03 -12.99 21.21
C ASP A 12 -0.34 -11.80 22.10
N ASN A 13 -1.55 -11.20 21.98
CA ASN A 13 -2.00 -9.97 22.62
C ASN A 13 -1.15 -8.73 22.27
N GLU A 14 -0.40 -8.78 21.21
CA GLU A 14 0.37 -7.63 20.73
C GLU A 14 -0.52 -6.63 19.98
N VAL A 15 -0.09 -5.38 20.02
CA VAL A 15 -0.82 -4.25 19.43
C VAL A 15 -0.22 -3.87 18.09
N TYR A 16 -1.10 -3.64 17.12
CA TYR A 16 -0.76 -3.19 15.79
C TYR A 16 -1.55 -1.93 15.44
N LEU A 17 -0.85 -0.93 14.90
CA LEU A 17 -1.41 0.36 14.50
C LEU A 17 -1.20 0.55 12.99
N TYR A 18 -2.15 1.18 12.34
CA TYR A 18 -1.99 1.70 10.98
C TYR A 18 -2.89 2.92 10.77
N SER A 19 -2.48 3.81 9.89
CA SER A 19 -3.30 4.96 9.47
C SER A 19 -4.05 4.66 8.17
N GLN A 20 -5.26 5.26 8.04
CA GLN A 20 -6.04 5.28 6.80
C GLN A 20 -6.54 6.71 6.55
N GLY A 21 -6.08 7.30 5.45
CA GLY A 21 -6.32 8.72 5.13
C GLY A 21 -7.42 8.95 4.10
N GLU A 22 -7.65 8.03 3.19
CA GLU A 22 -8.61 8.20 2.11
C GLU A 22 -10.07 8.05 2.61
N THR A 23 -10.96 8.94 2.19
CA THR A 23 -10.68 10.08 1.32
C THR A 23 -10.10 11.27 2.11
N ALA A 24 -10.79 11.80 3.08
CA ALA A 24 -10.43 12.99 3.87
C ALA A 24 -10.41 12.66 5.37
N TYR A 25 -9.75 11.56 5.74
CA TYR A 25 -9.74 11.08 7.13
C TYR A 25 -8.41 11.25 7.83
N ILE A 26 -7.38 11.75 7.14
CA ILE A 26 -6.10 12.01 7.80
C ILE A 26 -6.21 13.16 8.82
N ARG A 27 -7.19 14.05 8.65
CA ARG A 27 -7.56 15.07 9.63
C ARG A 27 -7.99 14.52 11.00
N LYS A 28 -8.33 13.21 11.07
CA LYS A 28 -8.59 12.51 12.34
C LYS A 28 -7.31 12.10 13.06
N MET A 29 -6.17 12.12 12.37
CA MET A 29 -4.87 11.78 12.92
C MET A 29 -4.07 13.03 13.30
N TYR A 30 -4.08 14.06 12.45
CA TYR A 30 -3.42 15.34 12.71
C TYR A 30 -4.13 16.50 11.99
N PRO A 31 -4.01 17.75 12.50
CA PRO A 31 -4.59 18.93 11.85
C PRO A 31 -3.91 19.18 10.49
N CYS A 32 -4.69 19.28 9.42
CA CYS A 32 -4.20 19.55 8.06
C CYS A 32 -5.30 20.12 7.16
N PHE A 33 -4.87 20.67 6.03
CA PHE A 33 -5.76 20.94 4.90
C PHE A 33 -5.91 19.64 4.10
N ASP A 34 -6.91 18.85 4.45
CA ASP A 34 -7.12 17.49 3.94
C ASP A 34 -7.81 17.50 2.58
N GLN A 35 -7.08 17.94 1.58
CA GLN A 35 -7.47 18.12 0.18
C GLN A 35 -6.34 17.54 -0.71
N PRO A 36 -6.68 16.75 -1.74
CA PRO A 36 -5.67 15.93 -2.44
C PRO A 36 -4.61 16.74 -3.19
N ASP A 37 -4.93 17.90 -3.74
CA ASP A 37 -4.00 18.76 -4.49
C ASP A 37 -3.15 19.68 -3.59
N LEU A 38 -3.52 19.85 -2.32
CA LEU A 38 -2.76 20.63 -1.35
C LEU A 38 -1.61 19.82 -0.77
N LYS A 39 -0.63 19.53 -1.62
CA LYS A 39 0.53 18.70 -1.27
C LYS A 39 1.55 19.43 -0.40
N ALA A 40 2.14 18.69 0.53
CA ALA A 40 3.23 19.14 1.39
C ALA A 40 4.32 18.08 1.53
N THR A 41 5.46 18.46 2.09
CA THR A 41 6.46 17.51 2.60
C THR A 41 6.14 17.17 4.05
N PHE A 42 6.30 15.89 4.40
CA PHE A 42 6.05 15.38 5.75
C PHE A 42 7.34 14.79 6.31
N GLN A 43 7.64 15.10 7.55
CA GLN A 43 8.72 14.48 8.29
C GLN A 43 8.21 14.05 9.65
N LEU A 44 8.19 12.74 9.88
CA LEU A 44 7.69 12.16 11.11
C LEU A 44 8.82 11.91 12.11
N THR A 45 8.50 12.11 13.39
CA THR A 45 9.26 11.60 14.52
C THR A 45 8.30 10.83 15.42
N VAL A 46 8.59 9.56 15.67
CA VAL A 46 7.69 8.67 16.40
C VAL A 46 8.42 8.02 17.57
N THR A 47 7.83 8.10 18.77
CA THR A 47 8.32 7.36 19.94
C THR A 47 7.42 6.15 20.16
N ALA A 48 8.02 4.95 20.10
CA ALA A 48 7.31 3.69 20.22
C ALA A 48 8.04 2.71 21.16
N PRO A 49 7.38 1.64 21.66
CA PRO A 49 8.02 0.57 22.42
C PRO A 49 9.26 0.02 21.67
N ALA A 50 10.31 -0.33 22.40
CA ALA A 50 11.59 -0.72 21.80
C ALA A 50 11.51 -1.96 20.90
N HIS A 51 10.52 -2.85 21.14
CA HIS A 51 10.29 -4.08 20.37
C HIS A 51 9.38 -3.89 19.14
N TRP A 52 8.88 -2.67 18.91
CA TRP A 52 8.07 -2.35 17.74
C TRP A 52 8.93 -1.95 16.54
N GLU A 53 8.43 -2.25 15.37
CA GLU A 53 8.83 -1.59 14.12
C GLU A 53 7.89 -0.42 13.84
N VAL A 54 8.44 0.63 13.25
CA VAL A 54 7.67 1.80 12.81
C VAL A 54 7.95 2.03 11.34
N ILE A 55 6.90 2.09 10.55
CA ILE A 55 6.96 2.27 9.09
C ILE A 55 6.21 3.54 8.73
N SER A 56 6.76 4.32 7.82
CA SER A 56 6.14 5.51 7.25
C SER A 56 6.50 5.64 5.76
N ASN A 57 6.11 6.72 5.13
CA ASN A 57 6.31 6.97 3.69
C ASN A 57 7.78 7.00 3.26
N SER A 58 8.67 7.53 4.08
CA SER A 58 10.09 7.70 3.78
C SER A 58 10.98 6.75 4.56
N PRO A 59 12.23 6.53 4.13
CA PRO A 59 13.20 5.75 4.89
C PRO A 59 13.46 6.31 6.29
N VAL A 60 13.82 5.42 7.20
CA VAL A 60 14.28 5.80 8.55
C VAL A 60 15.61 6.51 8.44
N LYS A 61 15.70 7.71 9.01
CA LYS A 61 16.93 8.48 9.15
C LYS A 61 17.73 8.02 10.37
N SER A 62 17.04 7.83 11.50
CA SER A 62 17.66 7.36 12.75
C SER A 62 16.66 6.62 13.64
N LYS A 63 17.18 5.67 14.44
CA LYS A 63 16.45 4.95 15.50
C LYS A 63 17.30 4.97 16.75
N ASN A 64 16.85 5.64 17.79
CA ASN A 64 17.63 5.86 19.01
C ASN A 64 16.84 5.37 20.23
N ALA A 65 17.50 4.60 21.09
CA ALA A 65 16.92 4.17 22.36
C ALA A 65 16.77 5.38 23.32
N VAL A 66 15.64 5.43 24.03
CA VAL A 66 15.34 6.42 25.05
C VAL A 66 14.81 5.75 26.32
N GLU A 67 14.66 6.51 27.39
CA GLU A 67 14.14 6.01 28.67
C GLU A 67 12.76 5.35 28.51
N GLY A 68 12.47 4.38 29.39
CA GLY A 68 11.18 3.68 29.45
C GLY A 68 11.05 2.57 28.40
N ASN A 69 12.15 1.94 27.98
CA ASN A 69 12.16 0.84 26.99
C ASN A 69 11.46 1.22 25.69
N LYS A 70 11.80 2.39 25.15
CA LYS A 70 11.26 2.96 23.92
C LYS A 70 12.38 3.32 22.96
N ASN A 71 12.03 3.45 21.67
CA ASN A 71 12.87 4.06 20.66
C ASN A 71 12.18 5.29 20.07
N VAL A 72 13.00 6.28 19.73
CA VAL A 72 12.60 7.42 18.87
C VAL A 72 13.06 7.12 17.46
N TRP A 73 12.11 7.13 16.55
CA TRP A 73 12.30 6.94 15.11
C TRP A 73 12.19 8.31 14.44
N GLU A 74 13.21 8.71 13.71
CA GLU A 74 13.18 9.87 12.84
C GLU A 74 13.19 9.41 11.38
N PHE A 75 12.26 9.93 10.58
CA PHE A 75 12.19 9.64 9.16
C PHE A 75 12.80 10.75 8.32
N LEU A 76 13.27 10.43 7.12
CA LEU A 76 13.62 11.43 6.13
C LEU A 76 12.34 12.17 5.68
N PRO A 77 12.47 13.44 5.23
CA PRO A 77 11.32 14.15 4.65
C PRO A 77 10.80 13.42 3.41
N THR A 78 9.49 13.44 3.22
CA THR A 78 8.88 12.93 1.97
C THR A 78 9.13 13.90 0.82
N PRO A 79 9.04 13.47 -0.44
CA PRO A 79 8.67 14.36 -1.53
C PRO A 79 7.34 15.08 -1.21
N ARG A 80 6.94 16.02 -2.05
CA ARG A 80 5.61 16.64 -1.91
C ARG A 80 4.53 15.62 -2.26
N ILE A 81 3.75 15.22 -1.27
CA ILE A 81 2.66 14.25 -1.39
C ILE A 81 1.35 14.82 -0.83
N SER A 82 0.24 14.23 -1.25
CA SER A 82 -1.09 14.52 -0.69
C SER A 82 -1.19 14.08 0.75
N THR A 83 -2.07 14.70 1.54
CA THR A 83 -2.31 14.33 2.94
C THR A 83 -2.83 12.90 3.05
N TYR A 84 -3.76 12.49 2.19
CA TYR A 84 -4.48 11.22 2.30
C TYR A 84 -3.58 9.97 2.15
N ILE A 85 -2.42 10.08 1.48
CA ILE A 85 -1.43 9.00 1.33
C ILE A 85 -0.30 9.05 2.36
N THR A 86 -0.40 9.88 3.40
CA THR A 86 0.54 9.85 4.52
C THR A 86 0.28 8.62 5.38
N ALA A 87 1.35 7.94 5.79
CA ALA A 87 1.25 6.68 6.51
C ALA A 87 2.03 6.68 7.82
N LEU A 88 1.39 6.10 8.83
CA LEU A 88 2.02 5.64 10.06
C LEU A 88 1.54 4.23 10.36
N ILE A 89 2.46 3.28 10.36
CA ILE A 89 2.22 1.90 10.75
C ILE A 89 3.20 1.57 11.88
N ALA A 90 2.74 0.93 12.95
CA ALA A 90 3.59 0.59 14.07
C ALA A 90 3.09 -0.68 14.79
N GLY A 91 4.02 -1.50 15.26
CA GLY A 91 3.73 -2.74 15.97
C GLY A 91 4.91 -3.71 15.90
N PRO A 92 4.84 -4.85 16.56
CA PRO A 92 5.91 -5.85 16.52
C PRO A 92 5.84 -6.70 15.24
N TYR A 93 5.90 -6.04 14.08
CA TYR A 93 5.83 -6.70 12.78
C TYR A 93 7.00 -7.66 12.54
N TYR A 94 6.70 -8.83 11.94
CA TYR A 94 7.68 -9.63 11.23
C TYR A 94 7.90 -9.03 9.84
N HIS A 95 9.14 -9.03 9.35
CA HIS A 95 9.45 -8.43 8.05
C HIS A 95 10.52 -9.18 7.27
N VAL A 96 10.47 -9.04 5.96
CA VAL A 96 11.46 -9.53 5.01
C VAL A 96 11.81 -8.40 4.05
N HIS A 97 13.09 -8.27 3.73
CA HIS A 97 13.60 -7.23 2.83
C HIS A 97 14.17 -7.79 1.55
N ASN A 98 14.10 -7.00 0.50
CA ASN A 98 14.72 -7.24 -0.80
C ASN A 98 15.00 -5.88 -1.45
N GLU A 99 15.39 -5.86 -2.71
CA GLU A 99 15.55 -4.65 -3.50
C GLU A 99 15.11 -4.88 -4.95
N TYR A 100 14.67 -3.81 -5.60
CA TYR A 100 14.50 -3.74 -7.04
C TYR A 100 15.63 -2.89 -7.62
N VAL A 101 16.26 -3.38 -8.69
CA VAL A 101 17.34 -2.69 -9.40
C VAL A 101 16.83 -2.33 -10.79
N GLY A 102 16.41 -1.06 -10.98
CA GLY A 102 15.99 -0.47 -12.24
C GLY A 102 16.88 0.73 -12.58
N GLU A 103 16.30 1.86 -12.97
CA GLU A 103 17.06 3.11 -13.14
C GLU A 103 17.71 3.57 -11.83
N LYS A 104 17.05 3.26 -10.71
CA LYS A 104 17.62 3.37 -9.36
C LYS A 104 17.36 2.10 -8.58
N THR A 105 18.11 1.87 -7.51
CA THR A 105 17.83 0.80 -6.56
C THR A 105 16.75 1.27 -5.58
N VAL A 106 15.68 0.48 -5.48
CA VAL A 106 14.54 0.72 -4.57
C VAL A 106 14.52 -0.37 -3.50
N PRO A 107 14.74 -0.03 -2.22
CA PRO A 107 14.55 -0.97 -1.11
C PRO A 107 13.08 -1.43 -1.05
N LEU A 108 12.88 -2.73 -0.89
CA LEU A 108 11.57 -3.37 -0.78
C LEU A 108 11.43 -4.02 0.59
N GLY A 109 10.28 -3.83 1.24
CA GLY A 109 9.93 -4.52 2.49
C GLY A 109 8.57 -5.19 2.38
N ILE A 110 8.41 -6.33 3.06
CA ILE A 110 7.11 -6.96 3.29
C ILE A 110 6.97 -7.15 4.79
N TYR A 111 5.82 -6.73 5.33
CA TYR A 111 5.54 -6.77 6.76
C TYR A 111 4.21 -7.47 7.03
N CYS A 112 4.19 -8.32 8.04
CA CYS A 112 2.96 -8.91 8.57
C CYS A 112 3.07 -9.04 10.09
N ARG A 113 1.94 -9.24 10.78
CA ARG A 113 2.01 -9.55 12.21
C ARG A 113 2.73 -10.88 12.44
N LYS A 114 3.39 -11.02 13.59
CA LYS A 114 4.24 -12.21 13.90
C LYS A 114 3.52 -13.53 13.77
N SER A 115 2.24 -13.58 14.17
CA SER A 115 1.43 -14.80 14.07
C SER A 115 1.19 -15.29 12.64
N LEU A 116 1.47 -14.47 11.62
CA LEU A 116 1.35 -14.81 10.21
C LEU A 116 2.69 -15.08 9.50
N ALA A 117 3.80 -14.96 10.20
CA ALA A 117 5.14 -15.07 9.60
C ALA A 117 5.36 -16.37 8.80
N GLU A 118 4.88 -17.51 9.33
CA GLU A 118 5.00 -18.83 8.67
C GLU A 118 4.12 -18.97 7.41
N SER A 119 3.09 -18.12 7.28
CA SER A 119 2.18 -18.12 6.13
C SER A 119 2.57 -17.11 5.05
N LEU A 120 3.58 -16.30 5.31
CA LEU A 120 4.04 -15.29 4.37
C LEU A 120 4.78 -15.97 3.20
N ASP A 121 4.47 -15.54 1.98
CA ASP A 121 5.09 -15.99 0.73
C ASP A 121 5.88 -14.84 0.09
N PRO A 122 7.07 -14.51 0.62
CA PRO A 122 7.81 -13.35 0.16
C PRO A 122 8.37 -13.51 -1.25
N GLU A 123 8.64 -14.73 -1.69
CA GLU A 123 9.23 -14.99 -3.01
C GLU A 123 8.29 -14.55 -4.14
N ASP A 124 7.02 -14.97 -4.09
CA ASP A 124 6.05 -14.59 -5.11
C ASP A 124 5.66 -13.11 -5.02
N ILE A 125 5.50 -12.56 -3.80
CA ILE A 125 5.21 -11.13 -3.61
C ILE A 125 6.33 -10.27 -4.19
N PHE A 126 7.59 -10.54 -3.88
CA PHE A 126 8.72 -9.80 -4.46
C PHE A 126 8.86 -10.02 -5.96
N LEU A 127 8.57 -11.21 -6.46
CA LEU A 127 8.60 -11.48 -7.91
C LEU A 127 7.61 -10.57 -8.64
N VAL A 128 6.34 -10.57 -8.23
CA VAL A 128 5.29 -9.73 -8.82
C VAL A 128 5.64 -8.25 -8.68
N THR A 129 6.13 -7.83 -7.52
CA THR A 129 6.54 -6.44 -7.25
C THR A 129 7.63 -5.99 -8.23
N LYS A 130 8.68 -6.79 -8.41
CA LYS A 130 9.78 -6.45 -9.34
C LYS A 130 9.34 -6.45 -10.81
N GLN A 131 8.45 -7.37 -11.18
CA GLN A 131 7.84 -7.40 -12.52
C GLN A 131 7.00 -6.14 -12.76
N GLY A 132 6.20 -5.72 -11.76
CA GLY A 132 5.42 -4.49 -11.81
C GLY A 132 6.28 -3.24 -11.98
N PHE A 133 7.34 -3.08 -11.19
CA PHE A 133 8.29 -1.98 -11.35
C PHE A 133 8.86 -1.91 -12.76
N SER A 134 9.41 -3.03 -13.25
CA SER A 134 10.00 -3.10 -14.58
C SER A 134 9.00 -2.75 -15.67
N TYR A 135 7.74 -3.19 -15.51
CA TYR A 135 6.67 -2.90 -16.46
C TYR A 135 6.26 -1.43 -16.44
N PHE A 136 5.95 -0.89 -15.26
CA PHE A 136 5.45 0.48 -15.13
C PHE A 136 6.51 1.54 -15.45
N GLU A 137 7.76 1.36 -15.03
CA GLU A 137 8.85 2.26 -15.43
C GLU A 137 9.00 2.32 -16.95
N LYS A 138 8.87 1.18 -17.64
CA LYS A 138 8.92 1.11 -19.10
C LYS A 138 7.72 1.79 -19.76
N VAL A 139 6.51 1.52 -19.28
CA VAL A 139 5.26 2.01 -19.91
C VAL A 139 5.04 3.48 -19.66
N PHE A 140 5.30 3.94 -18.43
CA PHE A 140 5.16 5.35 -18.08
C PHE A 140 6.38 6.19 -18.47
N GLY A 141 7.50 5.56 -18.81
CA GLY A 141 8.73 6.26 -19.21
C GLY A 141 9.35 7.09 -18.07
N LEU A 142 9.12 6.69 -16.83
CA LEU A 142 9.54 7.42 -15.64
C LEU A 142 9.87 6.46 -14.50
N ALA A 143 11.06 6.61 -13.92
CA ALA A 143 11.48 5.83 -12.76
C ALA A 143 10.52 6.00 -11.56
N TYR A 144 10.48 4.99 -10.69
CA TYR A 144 9.68 5.04 -9.46
C TYR A 144 9.99 6.31 -8.64
N PRO A 145 8.97 7.11 -8.27
CA PRO A 145 9.21 8.47 -7.77
C PRO A 145 9.62 8.56 -6.28
N PHE A 146 9.50 7.45 -5.52
CA PHE A 146 9.76 7.45 -4.07
C PHE A 146 11.04 6.68 -3.72
N GLU A 147 11.48 6.73 -2.44
CA GLU A 147 12.79 6.22 -2.01
C GLU A 147 12.77 4.74 -1.57
N LYS A 148 11.61 4.18 -1.28
CA LYS A 148 11.42 2.78 -0.88
C LYS A 148 10.02 2.31 -1.24
N TYR A 149 9.77 1.00 -1.16
CA TYR A 149 8.44 0.42 -1.36
C TYR A 149 8.21 -0.70 -0.36
N ASP A 150 7.48 -0.41 0.70
CA ASP A 150 7.05 -1.38 1.70
C ASP A 150 5.61 -1.81 1.45
N GLN A 151 5.31 -3.08 1.68
CA GLN A 151 4.00 -3.70 1.58
C GLN A 151 3.64 -4.29 2.95
N ILE A 152 2.60 -3.79 3.58
CA ILE A 152 2.26 -4.10 4.96
C ILE A 152 0.89 -4.75 5.03
N ALA A 153 0.82 -6.01 5.46
CA ALA A 153 -0.43 -6.68 5.80
C ALA A 153 -0.95 -6.15 7.14
N VAL A 154 -2.09 -5.47 7.12
CA VAL A 154 -2.69 -4.85 8.30
C VAL A 154 -3.99 -5.52 8.71
N VAL A 155 -4.27 -5.48 10.02
CA VAL A 155 -5.41 -6.16 10.66
C VAL A 155 -6.68 -5.34 10.48
N ASP A 156 -7.81 -6.02 10.28
CA ASP A 156 -9.17 -5.40 10.27
C ASP A 156 -9.29 -4.21 9.32
N PHE A 157 -8.65 -4.31 8.17
CA PHE A 157 -8.70 -3.28 7.14
C PHE A 157 -10.02 -3.34 6.38
N ASN A 158 -10.74 -2.23 6.30
CA ASN A 158 -12.05 -2.18 5.63
C ASN A 158 -11.97 -2.09 4.11
N TRP A 159 -10.80 -1.76 3.58
CA TRP A 159 -10.49 -1.67 2.15
C TRP A 159 -9.65 -2.87 1.71
N GLY A 160 -9.50 -3.07 0.43
CA GLY A 160 -8.64 -4.12 -0.10
C GLY A 160 -7.16 -3.82 0.14
N ALA A 161 -6.75 -2.63 -0.27
CA ALA A 161 -5.42 -2.07 -0.03
C ALA A 161 -5.48 -0.53 -0.05
N MET A 162 -4.32 0.13 0.11
CA MET A 162 -4.20 1.59 0.10
C MET A 162 -2.81 1.99 -0.37
N GLU A 163 -2.75 2.88 -1.33
CA GLU A 163 -1.59 3.34 -2.06
C GLU A 163 -0.69 4.33 -1.31
N ASN A 164 -0.61 4.30 -0.01
CA ASN A 164 0.28 5.19 0.73
C ASN A 164 1.69 5.16 0.13
N SER A 165 2.21 6.29 -0.29
CA SER A 165 3.50 6.36 -1.00
C SER A 165 4.63 5.74 -0.17
N GLY A 166 5.31 4.74 -0.73
CA GLY A 166 6.39 4.03 -0.07
C GLY A 166 5.99 3.11 1.10
N ALA A 167 4.71 3.03 1.47
CA ALA A 167 4.23 2.23 2.61
C ALA A 167 2.79 1.72 2.39
N VAL A 168 2.61 0.92 1.34
CA VAL A 168 1.33 0.39 0.90
C VAL A 168 0.77 -0.59 1.92
N THR A 169 -0.48 -0.36 2.34
CA THR A 169 -1.17 -1.25 3.28
C THR A 169 -2.14 -2.17 2.57
N PHE A 170 -2.20 -3.42 3.00
CA PHE A 170 -3.05 -4.47 2.43
C PHE A 170 -3.89 -5.12 3.51
N LEU A 171 -5.13 -5.47 3.19
CA LEU A 171 -5.88 -6.41 3.99
C LEU A 171 -5.13 -7.75 4.04
N GLU A 172 -4.90 -8.29 5.24
CA GLU A 172 -4.08 -9.49 5.43
C GLU A 172 -4.44 -10.65 4.51
N ASN A 173 -5.74 -10.91 4.33
CA ASN A 173 -6.21 -12.03 3.51
C ASN A 173 -5.93 -11.88 2.01
N LEU A 174 -5.60 -10.68 1.55
CA LEU A 174 -5.18 -10.42 0.17
C LEU A 174 -3.68 -10.61 -0.04
N LEU A 175 -2.87 -10.41 1.00
CA LEU A 175 -1.42 -10.50 0.89
C LEU A 175 -0.87 -11.83 1.45
N VAL A 176 -1.42 -12.32 2.58
CA VAL A 176 -0.95 -13.50 3.30
C VAL A 176 -2.00 -14.59 3.32
N PHE A 177 -1.69 -15.75 2.73
CA PHE A 177 -2.61 -16.87 2.62
C PHE A 177 -2.34 -17.93 3.69
N ARG A 178 -3.35 -18.24 4.52
CA ARG A 178 -3.28 -19.22 5.61
C ARG A 178 -3.82 -20.61 5.26
N SER A 179 -4.15 -20.83 4.00
CA SER A 179 -4.74 -22.09 3.51
C SER A 179 -4.14 -22.46 2.16
N LYS A 180 -4.59 -23.59 1.60
CA LYS A 180 -4.19 -24.00 0.26
C LYS A 180 -4.51 -22.89 -0.75
N VAL A 181 -3.51 -22.43 -1.46
CA VAL A 181 -3.60 -21.33 -2.42
C VAL A 181 -4.06 -21.86 -3.78
N THR A 182 -4.98 -21.17 -4.40
CA THR A 182 -5.43 -21.40 -5.78
C THR A 182 -4.81 -20.38 -6.73
N GLU A 183 -4.74 -20.70 -8.02
CA GLU A 183 -4.29 -19.74 -9.05
C GLU A 183 -5.06 -18.41 -8.98
N ARG A 184 -6.37 -18.49 -8.78
CA ARG A 184 -7.20 -17.28 -8.62
C ARG A 184 -6.78 -16.40 -7.43
N MET A 185 -6.30 -16.98 -6.35
CA MET A 185 -5.80 -16.21 -5.20
C MET A 185 -4.49 -15.51 -5.57
N TYR A 186 -3.61 -16.18 -6.31
CA TYR A 186 -2.40 -15.55 -6.84
C TYR A 186 -2.72 -14.42 -7.82
N ASP A 187 -3.69 -14.63 -8.73
CA ASP A 187 -4.16 -13.60 -9.66
C ASP A 187 -4.70 -12.36 -8.90
N ALA A 188 -5.53 -12.57 -7.89
CA ALA A 188 -6.10 -11.50 -7.08
C ALA A 188 -5.01 -10.74 -6.30
N ARG A 189 -4.06 -11.46 -5.68
CA ARG A 189 -2.93 -10.84 -4.96
C ARG A 189 -2.07 -10.01 -5.90
N ALA A 190 -1.70 -10.55 -7.04
CA ALA A 190 -0.89 -9.86 -8.03
C ALA A 190 -1.61 -8.62 -8.59
N ASN A 191 -2.89 -8.75 -8.93
CA ASN A 191 -3.69 -7.60 -9.37
C ASN A 191 -3.71 -6.50 -8.33
N THR A 192 -3.94 -6.82 -7.04
CA THR A 192 -3.94 -5.82 -5.96
C THR A 192 -2.56 -5.17 -5.81
N ILE A 193 -1.46 -5.95 -5.80
CA ILE A 193 -0.09 -5.40 -5.73
C ILE A 193 0.17 -4.42 -6.88
N LEU A 194 -0.23 -4.79 -8.10
CA LEU A 194 0.00 -3.96 -9.28
C LEU A 194 -0.94 -2.76 -9.36
N HIS A 195 -2.15 -2.85 -8.80
CA HIS A 195 -3.08 -1.74 -8.65
C HIS A 195 -2.49 -0.65 -7.75
N GLU A 196 -2.09 -1.01 -6.53
CA GLU A 196 -1.46 -0.06 -5.60
C GLU A 196 -0.14 0.51 -6.13
N MET A 197 0.59 -0.30 -6.90
CA MET A 197 1.83 0.17 -7.53
C MET A 197 1.55 1.19 -8.64
N ALA A 198 0.54 1.00 -9.46
CA ALA A 198 0.17 1.94 -10.53
C ALA A 198 -0.15 3.33 -9.96
N HIS A 199 -0.78 3.39 -8.79
CA HIS A 199 -1.06 4.62 -8.09
C HIS A 199 0.19 5.45 -7.76
N MET A 200 1.36 4.85 -7.65
CA MET A 200 2.60 5.58 -7.35
C MET A 200 2.88 6.66 -8.42
N TRP A 201 2.55 6.38 -9.67
CA TRP A 201 2.61 7.36 -10.77
C TRP A 201 1.29 8.10 -10.93
N PHE A 202 0.16 7.38 -10.97
CA PHE A 202 -1.15 7.95 -11.23
C PHE A 202 -2.05 7.85 -9.98
N GLY A 203 -2.11 8.93 -9.25
CA GLY A 203 -2.72 9.08 -7.93
C GLY A 203 -1.78 9.84 -7.01
N ASN A 204 -0.56 9.34 -6.83
CA ASN A 204 0.40 9.88 -5.88
C ASN A 204 1.27 10.98 -6.48
N MET A 205 1.86 10.75 -7.66
CA MET A 205 2.66 11.75 -8.35
C MET A 205 1.76 12.73 -9.12
N VAL A 206 0.90 12.22 -9.99
CA VAL A 206 -0.17 12.97 -10.64
C VAL A 206 -1.46 12.71 -9.86
N THR A 207 -2.09 13.75 -9.35
CA THR A 207 -3.21 13.63 -8.41
C THR A 207 -4.38 14.49 -8.87
N MET A 208 -5.62 14.00 -8.66
CA MET A 208 -6.85 14.78 -8.89
C MET A 208 -6.86 16.06 -8.05
N GLN A 209 -7.55 17.07 -8.54
CA GLN A 209 -7.74 18.31 -7.82
C GLN A 209 -8.74 18.16 -6.66
N TRP A 210 -9.78 17.36 -6.87
CA TRP A 210 -10.81 17.09 -5.88
C TRP A 210 -11.33 15.64 -5.99
N TRP A 211 -12.10 15.22 -5.03
CA TRP A 211 -12.60 13.85 -4.87
C TRP A 211 -13.64 13.43 -5.93
N ASP A 212 -14.24 14.36 -6.66
CA ASP A 212 -15.13 14.06 -7.78
C ASP A 212 -14.43 13.36 -8.95
N ASP A 213 -13.11 13.52 -9.07
CA ASP A 213 -12.27 12.82 -10.04
C ASP A 213 -11.57 11.56 -9.49
N LEU A 214 -11.90 11.12 -8.28
CA LEU A 214 -11.31 9.90 -7.67
C LEU A 214 -11.55 8.66 -8.54
N TRP A 215 -12.69 8.59 -9.21
CA TRP A 215 -13.04 7.50 -10.11
C TRP A 215 -11.99 7.28 -11.21
N LEU A 216 -11.41 8.34 -11.74
CA LEU A 216 -10.36 8.24 -12.77
C LEU A 216 -9.06 7.66 -12.18
N ASN A 217 -8.71 8.07 -10.96
CA ASN A 217 -7.58 7.53 -10.22
C ASN A 217 -7.69 6.00 -10.09
N GLU A 218 -8.81 5.54 -9.56
CA GLU A 218 -9.10 4.13 -9.33
C GLU A 218 -9.25 3.32 -10.63
N SER A 219 -9.99 3.86 -11.60
CA SER A 219 -10.22 3.17 -12.87
C SER A 219 -8.94 3.00 -13.67
N PHE A 220 -8.05 3.98 -13.64
CA PHE A 220 -6.77 3.90 -14.33
C PHE A 220 -5.84 2.89 -13.65
N ALA A 221 -5.78 2.86 -12.33
CA ALA A 221 -5.01 1.88 -11.58
C ALA A 221 -5.53 0.45 -11.83
N GLU A 222 -6.86 0.24 -11.81
CA GLU A 222 -7.48 -1.06 -12.07
C GLU A 222 -7.21 -1.55 -13.51
N TRP A 223 -7.32 -0.68 -14.50
CA TRP A 223 -6.95 -1.01 -15.87
C TRP A 223 -5.46 -1.34 -16.02
N SER A 224 -4.60 -0.49 -15.43
CA SER A 224 -3.14 -0.64 -15.50
C SER A 224 -2.66 -1.92 -14.83
N SER A 225 -3.28 -2.31 -13.71
CA SER A 225 -2.94 -3.56 -13.00
C SER A 225 -3.23 -4.80 -13.84
N HIS A 226 -4.37 -4.83 -14.55
CA HIS A 226 -4.71 -5.95 -15.44
C HIS A 226 -3.78 -6.01 -16.65
N LEU A 227 -3.43 -4.85 -17.20
CA LEU A 227 -2.47 -4.78 -18.32
C LEU A 227 -1.08 -5.27 -17.88
N ALA A 228 -0.59 -4.78 -16.72
CA ALA A 228 0.68 -5.21 -16.16
C ALA A 228 0.69 -6.70 -15.78
N SER A 229 -0.42 -7.23 -15.25
CA SER A 229 -0.57 -8.67 -14.99
C SER A 229 -0.41 -9.48 -16.27
N ALA A 230 -1.13 -9.09 -17.34
CA ALA A 230 -1.14 -9.83 -18.61
C ALA A 230 0.18 -9.74 -19.39
N GLU A 231 0.83 -8.58 -19.39
CA GLU A 231 2.01 -8.31 -20.23
C GLU A 231 3.33 -8.39 -19.46
N GLY A 232 3.31 -8.14 -18.16
CA GLY A 232 4.51 -8.05 -17.31
C GLY A 232 4.75 -9.26 -16.42
N THR A 233 3.75 -10.14 -16.24
CA THR A 233 3.84 -11.29 -15.33
C THR A 233 3.49 -12.61 -16.02
N ARG A 234 3.52 -13.72 -15.23
CA ARG A 234 3.04 -15.04 -15.70
C ARG A 234 1.51 -15.13 -15.80
N LEU A 235 0.76 -14.14 -15.35
CA LEU A 235 -0.70 -14.20 -15.17
C LEU A 235 -1.44 -13.78 -16.44
N VAL A 236 -1.27 -14.55 -17.49
CA VAL A 236 -1.79 -14.25 -18.85
C VAL A 236 -3.33 -14.25 -18.94
N THR A 237 -4.03 -14.72 -17.92
CA THR A 237 -5.51 -14.79 -17.85
C THR A 237 -6.14 -13.54 -17.21
N ALA A 238 -5.39 -12.51 -16.92
CA ALA A 238 -5.85 -11.31 -16.22
C ALA A 238 -7.10 -10.69 -16.86
N TRP A 239 -7.17 -10.59 -18.19
CA TRP A 239 -8.34 -10.05 -18.90
C TRP A 239 -9.59 -10.93 -18.81
N THR A 240 -9.43 -12.24 -18.61
CA THR A 240 -10.56 -13.14 -18.33
C THR A 240 -11.14 -12.83 -16.95
N GLY A 241 -10.27 -12.66 -15.94
CA GLY A 241 -10.67 -12.21 -14.59
C GLY A 241 -11.36 -10.85 -14.62
N PHE A 242 -10.79 -9.88 -15.33
CA PHE A 242 -11.41 -8.57 -15.51
C PHE A 242 -12.85 -8.66 -16.04
N ASN A 243 -13.07 -9.38 -17.13
CA ASN A 243 -14.40 -9.53 -17.72
C ASN A 243 -15.39 -10.24 -16.79
N SER A 244 -14.97 -11.34 -16.15
CA SER A 244 -15.87 -12.17 -15.33
C SER A 244 -16.22 -11.56 -13.99
N GLU A 245 -15.37 -10.70 -13.42
CA GLU A 245 -15.53 -10.17 -12.07
C GLU A 245 -15.70 -8.65 -12.07
N ARG A 246 -14.70 -7.89 -12.48
CA ARG A 246 -14.68 -6.42 -12.38
C ARG A 246 -15.75 -5.77 -13.26
N LYS A 247 -15.79 -6.18 -14.51
CA LYS A 247 -16.77 -5.63 -15.46
C LYS A 247 -18.21 -5.99 -15.09
N ASN A 248 -18.44 -7.22 -14.65
CA ASN A 248 -19.77 -7.64 -14.17
C ASN A 248 -20.18 -6.90 -12.89
N TRP A 249 -19.23 -6.65 -11.98
CA TRP A 249 -19.49 -5.83 -10.81
C TRP A 249 -19.83 -4.39 -11.20
N ALA A 250 -19.06 -3.77 -12.06
CA ALA A 250 -19.31 -2.43 -12.58
C ALA A 250 -20.70 -2.29 -13.22
N TYR A 251 -21.10 -3.22 -14.06
CA TYR A 251 -22.44 -3.22 -14.69
C TYR A 251 -23.59 -3.30 -13.66
N ARG A 252 -23.38 -3.96 -12.53
CA ARG A 252 -24.40 -3.97 -11.46
C ARG A 252 -24.50 -2.62 -10.75
N GLN A 253 -23.38 -1.96 -10.54
CA GLN A 253 -23.34 -0.63 -9.91
C GLN A 253 -23.88 0.46 -10.83
N ASP A 254 -23.57 0.39 -12.13
CA ASP A 254 -23.98 1.34 -13.14
C ASP A 254 -25.52 1.44 -13.36
N GLN A 255 -26.26 0.50 -12.79
CA GLN A 255 -27.74 0.53 -12.82
C GLN A 255 -28.37 1.34 -11.70
N LEU A 256 -27.58 1.81 -10.75
CA LEU A 256 -28.09 2.61 -9.63
C LEU A 256 -28.16 4.08 -10.05
N SER A 257 -29.28 4.74 -9.72
CA SER A 257 -29.46 6.18 -9.99
C SER A 257 -28.46 7.08 -9.23
N SER A 258 -27.79 6.55 -8.22
CA SER A 258 -26.74 7.22 -7.45
C SER A 258 -25.33 7.07 -8.05
N THR A 259 -25.19 6.26 -9.10
CA THR A 259 -23.90 6.06 -9.77
C THR A 259 -23.75 7.11 -10.87
N HIS A 260 -23.24 8.26 -10.49
CA HIS A 260 -22.82 9.31 -11.41
C HIS A 260 -21.37 9.67 -11.14
N PRO A 261 -20.51 9.77 -12.18
CA PRO A 261 -19.16 10.29 -12.03
C PRO A 261 -19.15 11.78 -11.64
#